data_5060b3cb03531f79ccb3554082af32b5
#
_entry.id   5060b3cb03531f79ccb3554082af32b5
#
_cell.length_a   1.000
_cell.length_b   1.000
_cell.length_c   1.000
_cell.angle_alpha   90.00
_cell.angle_beta   90.00
_cell.angle_gamma   90.00
#
_symmetry.space_group_name_H-M   'P 1'
#
loop_
_entity.id
_entity.type
_entity.pdbx_description
1 polymer ?
#
loop_
_entity_poly.entity_id
_entity_poly.type
_entity_poly.pdbx_seq_one_letter_code
_entity_poly.pdbx_strand_id
1 'polypeptide(L)'
;MSDDCGCGSNDSAPRDSGEAAPDASADAGPRPAKGSELANDDRRNPFADGIDRRRLLQASGAVGATTALAGCSGGGGGGDGDEPAPTMFVFNNGDRTLSVIDTESDELLNTAFLGTTASFPANQYATGVDDEHDVLWLNVSGGVRAFDQRTLEELAFVETGYGPNYPNVTPDGEHLLIASGGTTGMAPEGDEAHAIFRVDADRDSDAFGEVTAEIETGYVGPCDMTLGPNGDYAFVVDVADEAVRVLSVDPFETVTRVDAGEPVTEGNVLPFMCTASFDGELLLVENGEGTLGGDPEVPREGSESVWDISDPENPEEIAKVTRDDGLPGAPITSEVAPDNSAAYLFIPGEGVGVVDLEANEYATTLDVGGSSIAGAWGPNREKLYVPVQDANQVAVIDHAEREVVATVEAGEAPTGAVAGTVRPEEDAVSSLQASLASLGIAFGEMEASWCMDDHCYCG
;
A
#
# COMPACT_ATOMS: atom_id res chain seq x y z
N MET A 1 41.57 52.30 -13.12
CA MET A 1 42.55 51.77 -12.16
C MET A 1 42.16 50.28 -12.13
N SER A 2 42.59 49.48 -13.08
CA SER A 2 43.93 48.83 -13.22
C SER A 2 44.18 47.96 -12.00
N ASP A 3 44.41 46.66 -12.07
CA ASP A 3 45.15 45.79 -12.96
C ASP A 3 44.71 44.34 -12.69
N ASP A 4 44.43 43.46 -13.57
CA ASP A 4 45.21 42.80 -14.64
C ASP A 4 46.30 41.84 -14.12
N CYS A 5 46.34 40.72 -14.78
CA CYS A 5 47.34 39.65 -14.91
C CYS A 5 46.85 38.28 -14.44
N GLY A 6 46.88 37.22 -15.22
CA GLY A 6 47.45 36.97 -16.54
C GLY A 6 47.69 35.47 -16.72
N CYS A 7 47.37 35.02 -17.87
CA CYS A 7 47.68 33.81 -18.66
C CYS A 7 48.72 32.79 -18.20
N GLY A 8 48.45 31.53 -18.58
CA GLY A 8 49.42 30.45 -18.70
C GLY A 8 48.88 29.22 -19.41
N SER A 9 48.74 29.33 -20.73
CA SER A 9 48.57 28.19 -21.66
C SER A 9 49.86 27.37 -21.78
N ASN A 10 49.80 26.07 -21.91
CA ASN A 10 50.75 25.33 -22.74
C ASN A 10 50.12 24.04 -23.31
N ASP A 11 49.96 24.12 -24.61
CA ASP A 11 49.87 23.02 -25.56
C ASP A 11 51.05 22.06 -25.48
N SER A 12 50.82 20.79 -25.72
CA SER A 12 51.62 19.94 -26.63
C SER A 12 51.14 18.50 -26.67
N ALA A 13 50.52 18.08 -27.77
CA ALA A 13 50.53 16.72 -28.29
C ALA A 13 51.71 16.60 -29.31
N PRO A 14 51.92 15.48 -30.05
CA PRO A 14 51.69 14.05 -29.86
C PRO A 14 52.94 13.18 -30.18
N ARG A 15 52.89 11.83 -30.11
CA ARG A 15 53.63 10.79 -30.87
C ARG A 15 53.34 9.41 -30.28
N ASP A 16 52.68 8.54 -30.91
CA ASP A 16 52.81 7.60 -32.04
C ASP A 16 53.90 6.53 -31.88
N SER A 17 53.50 5.29 -32.35
CA SER A 17 54.28 4.08 -32.58
C SER A 17 54.57 3.21 -31.33
N GLY A 18 54.23 1.93 -31.25
CA GLY A 18 54.13 0.87 -32.22
C GLY A 18 54.59 -0.41 -31.56
N GLU A 19 53.91 -1.48 -31.90
CA GLU A 19 54.37 -2.88 -32.02
C GLU A 19 54.84 -3.73 -30.83
N ALA A 20 54.28 -4.92 -30.87
CA ALA A 20 54.80 -6.26 -30.59
C ALA A 20 54.46 -6.92 -29.26
N ALA A 21 53.60 -7.95 -29.37
CA ALA A 21 53.56 -9.09 -28.49
C ALA A 21 54.87 -9.89 -28.53
N PRO A 22 55.21 -10.61 -27.51
CA PRO A 22 55.33 -12.06 -27.65
C PRO A 22 54.62 -12.92 -26.61
N ASP A 23 54.13 -14.00 -27.13
CA ASP A 23 53.81 -15.28 -26.58
C ASP A 23 54.86 -15.77 -25.61
N ALA A 24 54.42 -16.38 -24.44
CA ALA A 24 55.03 -17.57 -23.86
C ALA A 24 54.35 -18.01 -22.56
N SER A 25 53.62 -19.11 -22.69
CA SER A 25 53.69 -20.34 -21.85
C SER A 25 53.75 -20.27 -20.33
N ALA A 26 52.72 -20.88 -19.75
CA ALA A 26 52.77 -21.90 -18.67
C ALA A 26 53.35 -21.47 -17.31
N ASP A 27 52.48 -21.34 -16.32
CA ASP A 27 52.72 -22.13 -15.09
C ASP A 27 51.38 -22.42 -14.39
N ALA A 28 51.11 -23.70 -14.22
CA ALA A 28 49.93 -24.23 -13.55
C ALA A 28 50.17 -24.20 -12.03
N GLY A 29 49.60 -23.20 -11.36
CA GLY A 29 49.46 -23.19 -9.91
C GLY A 29 48.30 -24.11 -9.48
N PRO A 30 48.34 -24.74 -8.31
CA PRO A 30 47.42 -25.80 -7.90
C PRO A 30 46.01 -25.26 -7.66
N ARG A 31 45.02 -25.93 -8.25
CA ARG A 31 43.58 -25.74 -7.97
C ARG A 31 43.33 -25.93 -6.48
N PRO A 32 42.62 -25.06 -5.79
CA PRO A 32 42.11 -25.38 -4.47
C PRO A 32 41.13 -26.53 -4.54
N ALA A 33 41.27 -27.43 -3.60
CA ALA A 33 40.45 -28.62 -3.40
C ALA A 33 38.98 -28.28 -3.33
N LYS A 34 38.14 -29.11 -3.96
CA LYS A 34 36.69 -29.12 -3.82
C LYS A 34 36.36 -29.05 -2.32
N GLY A 35 35.76 -27.93 -1.91
CA GLY A 35 35.16 -27.77 -0.61
C GLY A 35 34.09 -28.83 -0.41
N SER A 36 34.11 -29.44 0.73
CA SER A 36 33.16 -30.40 1.27
C SER A 36 31.73 -30.01 0.97
N GLU A 37 30.95 -30.95 0.46
CA GLU A 37 29.49 -31.00 0.55
C GLU A 37 29.11 -30.69 2.00
N LEU A 38 28.61 -29.47 2.20
CA LEU A 38 27.84 -29.21 3.40
C LEU A 38 26.54 -30.01 3.23
N ALA A 39 26.42 -31.01 4.08
CA ALA A 39 25.19 -31.76 4.23
C ALA A 39 24.03 -30.75 4.35
N ASN A 40 23.08 -30.88 3.44
CA ASN A 40 21.76 -30.29 3.57
C ASN A 40 21.19 -30.81 4.90
N ASP A 41 21.30 -29.99 5.92
CA ASP A 41 20.58 -30.22 7.17
C ASP A 41 19.11 -29.97 6.81
N ASP A 42 18.40 -31.06 6.61
CA ASP A 42 16.93 -31.11 6.46
C ASP A 42 16.32 -30.57 7.77
N ARG A 43 16.42 -29.26 7.98
CA ARG A 43 15.55 -28.54 8.89
C ARG A 43 14.21 -28.45 8.19
N ARG A 44 13.44 -29.51 8.31
CA ARG A 44 12.02 -29.48 7.98
C ARG A 44 11.42 -28.28 8.68
N ASN A 45 10.96 -27.34 7.88
CA ASN A 45 10.12 -26.25 8.35
C ASN A 45 8.95 -26.93 9.12
N PRO A 46 8.83 -26.74 10.43
CA PRO A 46 7.77 -27.41 11.20
C PRO A 46 6.36 -26.95 10.79
N PHE A 47 6.27 -25.94 9.92
CA PHE A 47 5.01 -25.37 9.42
C PHE A 47 4.66 -25.83 8.00
N ALA A 48 5.53 -26.63 7.34
CA ALA A 48 5.26 -27.16 5.98
C ALA A 48 4.23 -28.30 5.95
N ASP A 49 3.98 -28.96 7.07
CA ASP A 49 2.87 -29.89 7.21
C ASP A 49 1.73 -29.13 7.87
N GLY A 50 0.70 -28.79 7.09
CA GLY A 50 -0.45 -28.02 7.54
C GLY A 50 -0.92 -28.42 8.93
N ILE A 51 -1.06 -27.44 9.80
CA ILE A 51 -1.52 -27.64 11.18
C ILE A 51 -2.92 -28.31 11.09
N ASP A 52 -2.99 -29.55 11.55
CA ASP A 52 -4.26 -30.28 11.58
C ASP A 52 -5.23 -29.54 12.53
N ARG A 53 -6.16 -28.78 11.95
CA ARG A 53 -7.16 -27.97 12.65
C ARG A 53 -7.91 -28.76 13.75
N ARG A 54 -8.06 -30.09 13.57
CA ARG A 54 -8.68 -30.95 14.57
C ARG A 54 -7.82 -31.11 15.83
N ARG A 55 -6.49 -31.01 15.72
CA ARG A 55 -5.59 -31.06 16.89
C ARG A 55 -5.56 -29.73 17.64
N LEU A 56 -5.70 -28.61 16.93
CA LEU A 56 -5.79 -27.27 17.53
C LEU A 56 -7.04 -27.14 18.40
N LEU A 57 -8.18 -27.58 17.87
CA LEU A 57 -9.47 -27.53 18.58
C LEU A 57 -9.56 -28.55 19.73
N GLN A 58 -8.74 -29.62 19.74
CA GLN A 58 -8.68 -30.57 20.85
C GLN A 58 -7.77 -30.12 22.00
N ALA A 59 -6.86 -29.19 21.75
CA ALA A 59 -6.00 -28.63 22.80
C ALA A 59 -6.69 -27.54 23.63
N SER A 60 -7.70 -26.87 23.08
CA SER A 60 -8.45 -25.81 23.77
C SER A 60 -9.49 -26.31 24.80
N GLY A 61 -9.69 -27.63 24.91
CA GLY A 61 -10.70 -28.24 25.80
C GLY A 61 -10.26 -28.53 27.24
N ALA A 62 -9.05 -28.23 27.68
CA ALA A 62 -8.53 -28.75 28.96
C ALA A 62 -7.66 -27.75 29.77
N VAL A 63 -8.06 -26.50 29.95
CA VAL A 63 -7.50 -25.68 31.05
C VAL A 63 -8.56 -24.77 31.63
N GLY A 64 -9.32 -25.32 32.58
CA GLY A 64 -10.03 -24.55 33.56
C GLY A 64 -9.06 -24.14 34.67
N ALA A 65 -8.52 -22.96 34.65
CA ALA A 65 -7.88 -22.34 35.81
C ALA A 65 -8.23 -20.86 35.86
N THR A 66 -9.13 -20.53 36.75
CA THR A 66 -9.55 -19.18 37.11
C THR A 66 -8.40 -18.36 37.64
N THR A 67 -7.98 -17.32 36.90
CA THR A 67 -7.32 -16.15 37.50
C THR A 67 -8.22 -14.95 37.26
N ALA A 68 -8.79 -14.48 38.36
CA ALA A 68 -9.55 -13.25 38.39
C ALA A 68 -8.61 -12.06 38.11
N LEU A 69 -8.68 -11.51 36.93
CA LEU A 69 -8.21 -10.17 36.61
C LEU A 69 -9.40 -9.22 36.83
N ALA A 70 -9.23 -8.31 37.76
CA ALA A 70 -10.19 -7.26 38.00
C ALA A 70 -10.21 -6.32 36.79
N GLY A 71 -11.19 -6.54 35.90
CA GLY A 71 -11.45 -5.68 34.74
C GLY A 71 -12.36 -4.54 35.16
N CYS A 72 -12.06 -3.36 34.70
CA CYS A 72 -12.97 -2.24 34.68
C CYS A 72 -14.20 -2.60 33.83
N SER A 73 -15.35 -2.64 34.44
CA SER A 73 -16.63 -2.78 33.74
C SER A 73 -16.98 -1.43 33.08
N GLY A 74 -16.53 -1.22 31.87
CA GLY A 74 -17.18 -0.33 30.93
C GLY A 74 -18.34 -1.10 30.31
N GLY A 75 -19.55 -0.54 30.36
CA GLY A 75 -20.74 -1.18 29.82
C GLY A 75 -20.65 -1.32 28.31
N GLY A 76 -20.30 -2.50 27.84
CA GLY A 76 -20.45 -2.88 26.46
C GLY A 76 -21.92 -3.26 26.23
N GLY A 77 -22.66 -2.44 25.50
CA GLY A 77 -23.88 -2.88 24.89
C GLY A 77 -23.51 -3.91 23.80
N GLY A 78 -23.78 -5.19 24.05
CA GLY A 78 -23.86 -6.16 22.99
C GLY A 78 -25.03 -5.76 22.10
N GLY A 79 -24.75 -5.10 20.98
CA GLY A 79 -25.72 -4.93 19.91
C GLY A 79 -25.98 -6.29 19.33
N ASP A 80 -27.24 -6.63 19.16
CA ASP A 80 -27.66 -7.73 18.28
C ASP A 80 -26.99 -7.46 16.92
N GLY A 81 -26.34 -8.47 16.32
CA GLY A 81 -25.38 -8.34 15.21
C GLY A 81 -25.91 -7.78 13.87
N ASP A 82 -27.01 -7.08 13.85
CA ASP A 82 -27.68 -6.54 12.69
C ASP A 82 -27.70 -4.99 12.67
N GLU A 83 -27.19 -4.29 13.67
CA GLU A 83 -27.14 -2.83 13.61
C GLU A 83 -25.75 -2.35 13.10
N PRO A 84 -25.74 -1.41 12.13
CA PRO A 84 -24.50 -0.83 11.64
C PRO A 84 -23.66 -0.27 12.79
N ALA A 85 -22.38 -0.57 12.79
CA ALA A 85 -21.44 -0.14 13.81
C ALA A 85 -20.27 0.59 13.15
N PRO A 86 -20.37 1.92 12.96
CA PRO A 86 -19.35 2.71 12.28
C PRO A 86 -17.96 2.45 12.86
N THR A 87 -17.05 1.97 12.05
CA THR A 87 -15.76 1.41 12.49
C THR A 87 -14.64 1.82 11.54
N MET A 88 -13.47 2.04 12.10
CA MET A 88 -12.21 2.12 11.37
C MET A 88 -11.32 0.95 11.77
N PHE A 89 -10.88 0.20 10.79
CA PHE A 89 -9.89 -0.86 10.92
C PHE A 89 -8.52 -0.28 10.60
N VAL A 90 -7.56 -0.42 11.51
CA VAL A 90 -6.19 0.06 11.30
C VAL A 90 -5.22 -1.10 11.47
N PHE A 91 -4.41 -1.32 10.44
CA PHE A 91 -3.48 -2.44 10.37
C PHE A 91 -2.12 -2.03 10.93
N ASN A 92 -1.71 -2.68 12.00
CA ASN A 92 -0.48 -2.39 12.72
C ASN A 92 0.61 -3.36 12.23
N ASN A 93 1.46 -2.88 11.32
CA ASN A 93 2.42 -3.75 10.63
C ASN A 93 3.56 -4.22 11.57
N GLY A 94 3.90 -3.46 12.60
CA GLY A 94 4.95 -3.81 13.54
C GLY A 94 4.65 -5.05 14.38
N ASP A 95 3.44 -5.15 14.89
CA ASP A 95 3.01 -6.29 15.73
C ASP A 95 1.99 -7.22 15.06
N ARG A 96 1.61 -6.93 13.80
CA ARG A 96 0.65 -7.70 13.00
C ARG A 96 -0.73 -7.79 13.62
N THR A 97 -1.13 -6.71 14.26
CA THR A 97 -2.43 -6.58 14.88
C THR A 97 -3.35 -5.69 14.05
N LEU A 98 -4.61 -5.73 14.39
CA LEU A 98 -5.68 -4.91 13.86
C LEU A 98 -6.25 -4.09 15.00
N SER A 99 -6.17 -2.77 14.94
CA SER A 99 -6.87 -1.87 15.84
C SER A 99 -8.27 -1.59 15.31
N VAL A 100 -9.27 -1.73 16.15
CA VAL A 100 -10.69 -1.48 15.85
C VAL A 100 -11.10 -0.22 16.58
N ILE A 101 -11.44 0.83 15.82
CA ILE A 101 -11.76 2.16 16.36
C ILE A 101 -13.24 2.45 16.09
N ASP A 102 -13.93 2.91 17.11
CA ASP A 102 -15.28 3.47 16.98
C ASP A 102 -15.20 4.88 16.40
N THR A 103 -15.81 5.10 15.22
CA THR A 103 -15.71 6.40 14.54
C THR A 103 -16.72 7.45 15.03
N GLU A 104 -17.67 7.08 15.86
CA GLU A 104 -18.56 8.04 16.50
C GLU A 104 -17.89 8.72 17.71
N SER A 105 -17.11 7.94 18.48
CA SER A 105 -16.42 8.44 19.68
C SER A 105 -14.94 8.74 19.48
N ASP A 106 -14.34 8.28 18.36
CA ASP A 106 -12.89 8.27 18.11
C ASP A 106 -12.10 7.53 19.20
N GLU A 107 -12.63 6.40 19.67
CA GLU A 107 -12.03 5.60 20.73
C GLU A 107 -11.59 4.22 20.21
N LEU A 108 -10.41 3.77 20.63
CA LEU A 108 -9.97 2.38 20.39
C LEU A 108 -10.85 1.43 21.20
N LEU A 109 -11.57 0.55 20.50
CA LEU A 109 -12.40 -0.45 21.12
C LEU A 109 -11.61 -1.70 21.49
N ASN A 110 -10.76 -2.15 20.57
CA ASN A 110 -10.02 -3.40 20.70
C ASN A 110 -8.81 -3.44 19.78
N THR A 111 -7.88 -4.35 20.08
CA THR A 111 -6.77 -4.71 19.21
C THR A 111 -6.73 -6.22 19.08
N ALA A 112 -6.86 -6.72 17.85
CA ALA A 112 -6.88 -8.14 17.53
C ALA A 112 -5.58 -8.54 16.82
N PHE A 113 -5.07 -9.73 17.09
CA PHE A 113 -3.96 -10.26 16.32
C PHE A 113 -4.48 -10.82 14.99
N LEU A 114 -3.98 -10.29 13.88
CA LEU A 114 -4.35 -10.78 12.54
C LEU A 114 -3.33 -11.76 11.95
N GLY A 115 -2.06 -11.66 12.38
CA GLY A 115 -0.98 -12.53 11.93
C GLY A 115 -0.38 -12.16 10.58
N THR A 116 -0.89 -11.12 9.94
CA THR A 116 -0.39 -10.56 8.70
C THR A 116 -0.31 -9.04 8.78
N THR A 117 0.24 -8.43 7.75
CA THR A 117 0.36 -6.98 7.61
C THR A 117 -0.50 -6.52 6.43
N ALA A 118 -0.93 -5.28 6.44
CA ALA A 118 -1.57 -4.64 5.30
C ALA A 118 -1.23 -3.15 5.31
N SER A 119 -0.45 -2.69 4.33
CA SER A 119 -0.13 -1.27 4.19
C SER A 119 -1.23 -0.54 3.42
N PHE A 120 -1.76 -1.19 2.41
CA PHE A 120 -2.77 -0.65 1.52
C PHE A 120 -3.91 -1.67 1.38
N PRO A 121 -4.85 -1.73 2.35
CA PRO A 121 -6.01 -2.62 2.26
C PRO A 121 -6.91 -2.22 1.08
N ALA A 122 -7.93 -3.02 0.80
CA ALA A 122 -8.88 -2.70 -0.25
C ALA A 122 -9.42 -1.28 -0.11
N ASN A 123 -9.46 -0.59 -1.24
CA ASN A 123 -9.94 0.78 -1.28
C ASN A 123 -11.40 0.86 -0.81
N GLN A 124 -11.66 1.76 0.11
CA GLN A 124 -12.97 1.99 0.72
C GLN A 124 -13.99 2.65 -0.20
N TYR A 125 -13.58 3.17 -1.36
CA TYR A 125 -14.48 3.86 -2.27
C TYR A 125 -15.56 2.96 -2.82
N ALA A 126 -15.14 1.77 -3.21
CA ALA A 126 -16.01 0.85 -3.87
C ALA A 126 -17.00 0.27 -2.87
N THR A 127 -16.52 -0.15 -1.72
CA THR A 127 -17.34 -0.95 -0.84
C THR A 127 -17.49 -0.39 0.55
N GLY A 128 -16.46 0.14 1.12
CA GLY A 128 -16.44 0.03 2.55
C GLY A 128 -16.62 -1.46 2.94
N VAL A 129 -16.53 -1.74 4.18
CA VAL A 129 -16.85 -3.06 4.72
C VAL A 129 -18.20 -2.96 5.45
N ASP A 130 -19.24 -3.47 4.89
CA ASP A 130 -20.59 -3.44 5.40
C ASP A 130 -21.19 -4.86 5.54
N ASP A 131 -22.50 -4.97 5.79
CA ASP A 131 -23.18 -6.24 5.99
C ASP A 131 -23.21 -7.13 4.73
N GLU A 132 -23.13 -6.54 3.55
CA GLU A 132 -23.14 -7.23 2.26
C GLU A 132 -21.70 -7.54 1.80
N HIS A 133 -20.71 -6.74 2.25
CA HIS A 133 -19.30 -6.84 1.88
C HIS A 133 -18.41 -7.08 3.11
N ASP A 134 -18.69 -8.15 3.84
CA ASP A 134 -18.06 -8.50 5.11
C ASP A 134 -16.66 -9.15 4.95
N VAL A 135 -15.98 -8.88 3.85
CA VAL A 135 -14.64 -9.39 3.53
C VAL A 135 -13.60 -8.28 3.56
N LEU A 136 -12.58 -8.44 4.39
CA LEU A 136 -11.39 -7.61 4.36
C LEU A 136 -10.40 -8.18 3.36
N TRP A 137 -10.16 -7.46 2.27
CA TRP A 137 -9.14 -7.79 1.29
C TRP A 137 -7.86 -7.00 1.60
N LEU A 138 -6.78 -7.69 1.89
CA LEU A 138 -5.53 -7.12 2.38
C LEU A 138 -4.39 -7.43 1.45
N ASN A 139 -3.67 -6.39 1.03
CA ASN A 139 -2.40 -6.56 0.34
C ASN A 139 -1.37 -7.14 1.30
N VAL A 140 -0.71 -8.20 0.86
CA VAL A 140 0.33 -8.88 1.62
C VAL A 140 1.49 -9.25 0.71
N SER A 141 2.61 -9.67 1.27
CA SER A 141 3.73 -10.16 0.46
C SER A 141 3.27 -11.29 -0.46
N GLY A 142 3.46 -11.10 -1.77
CA GLY A 142 3.15 -12.09 -2.80
C GLY A 142 1.69 -12.15 -3.25
N GLY A 143 0.81 -11.26 -2.76
CA GLY A 143 -0.58 -11.26 -3.22
C GLY A 143 -1.58 -10.55 -2.33
N VAL A 144 -2.81 -11.02 -2.35
CA VAL A 144 -3.93 -10.48 -1.57
C VAL A 144 -4.59 -11.58 -0.76
N ARG A 145 -4.87 -11.30 0.52
CA ARG A 145 -5.62 -12.20 1.41
C ARG A 145 -7.00 -11.65 1.70
N ALA A 146 -7.95 -12.54 1.75
CA ALA A 146 -9.32 -12.27 2.19
C ALA A 146 -9.52 -12.76 3.62
N PHE A 147 -10.11 -11.94 4.47
CA PHE A 147 -10.50 -12.31 5.82
C PHE A 147 -11.98 -12.02 6.02
N ASP A 148 -12.66 -12.93 6.71
CA ASP A 148 -13.98 -12.65 7.24
C ASP A 148 -13.86 -11.57 8.32
N GLN A 149 -14.60 -10.50 8.16
CA GLN A 149 -14.50 -9.36 9.06
C GLN A 149 -15.02 -9.65 10.47
N ARG A 150 -16.03 -10.50 10.61
CA ARG A 150 -16.64 -10.83 11.91
C ARG A 150 -15.81 -11.84 12.70
N THR A 151 -15.28 -12.85 12.01
CA THR A 151 -14.54 -13.94 12.65
C THR A 151 -13.03 -13.79 12.56
N LEU A 152 -12.52 -12.90 11.72
CA LEU A 152 -11.11 -12.72 11.37
C LEU A 152 -10.46 -14.03 10.86
N GLU A 153 -11.26 -14.94 10.31
CA GLU A 153 -10.76 -16.15 9.65
C GLU A 153 -10.34 -15.83 8.22
N GLU A 154 -9.19 -16.36 7.80
CA GLU A 154 -8.74 -16.28 6.42
C GLU A 154 -9.66 -17.11 5.52
N LEU A 155 -10.21 -16.48 4.48
CA LEU A 155 -11.13 -17.07 3.51
C LEU A 155 -10.42 -17.51 2.23
N ALA A 156 -9.50 -16.69 1.72
CA ALA A 156 -8.77 -16.94 0.48
C ALA A 156 -7.39 -16.28 0.48
N PHE A 157 -6.52 -16.77 -0.39
CA PHE A 157 -5.27 -16.13 -0.78
C PHE A 157 -5.12 -16.14 -2.28
N VAL A 158 -5.07 -14.96 -2.88
CA VAL A 158 -4.82 -14.75 -4.30
C VAL A 158 -3.32 -14.48 -4.47
N GLU A 159 -2.59 -15.46 -5.01
CA GLU A 159 -1.17 -15.32 -5.27
C GLU A 159 -0.95 -14.55 -6.57
N THR A 160 -0.27 -13.41 -6.51
CA THR A 160 0.03 -12.56 -7.68
C THR A 160 1.52 -12.51 -8.02
N GLY A 161 2.37 -13.12 -7.19
CA GLY A 161 3.82 -13.12 -7.34
C GLY A 161 4.50 -11.88 -6.78
N TYR A 162 3.83 -10.73 -6.80
CA TYR A 162 4.29 -9.46 -6.23
C TYR A 162 3.24 -8.91 -5.27
N GLY A 163 3.68 -8.06 -4.33
CA GLY A 163 2.77 -7.37 -3.43
C GLY A 163 2.03 -6.25 -4.18
N PRO A 164 0.70 -6.27 -4.22
CA PRO A 164 -0.08 -5.18 -4.80
C PRO A 164 -0.25 -4.04 -3.80
N ASN A 165 -0.61 -2.86 -4.31
CA ASN A 165 -1.16 -1.79 -3.50
C ASN A 165 -2.67 -1.74 -3.73
N TYR A 166 -3.42 -1.24 -2.77
CA TYR A 166 -4.86 -1.02 -2.81
C TYR A 166 -5.64 -1.97 -3.75
N PRO A 167 -5.84 -3.24 -3.39
CA PRO A 167 -6.77 -4.07 -4.12
C PRO A 167 -8.16 -3.41 -4.09
N ASN A 168 -8.90 -3.46 -5.20
CA ASN A 168 -10.16 -2.73 -5.32
C ASN A 168 -11.31 -3.70 -5.57
N VAL A 169 -12.32 -3.69 -4.70
CA VAL A 169 -13.56 -4.44 -4.87
C VAL A 169 -14.59 -3.57 -5.57
N THR A 170 -15.27 -4.11 -6.56
CA THR A 170 -16.37 -3.40 -7.23
C THR A 170 -17.54 -3.13 -6.27
N PRO A 171 -18.31 -2.04 -6.47
CA PRO A 171 -19.41 -1.67 -5.57
C PRO A 171 -20.51 -2.73 -5.40
N ASP A 172 -20.64 -3.64 -6.38
CA ASP A 172 -21.54 -4.77 -6.31
C ASP A 172 -20.96 -6.00 -5.59
N GLY A 173 -19.67 -5.94 -5.21
CA GLY A 173 -18.96 -7.03 -4.55
C GLY A 173 -18.62 -8.21 -5.44
N GLU A 174 -18.90 -8.14 -6.76
CA GLU A 174 -18.71 -9.29 -7.67
C GLU A 174 -17.23 -9.49 -8.04
N HIS A 175 -16.46 -8.40 -8.14
CA HIS A 175 -15.08 -8.45 -8.60
C HIS A 175 -14.10 -7.76 -7.67
N LEU A 176 -12.92 -8.37 -7.52
CA LEU A 176 -11.73 -7.74 -6.95
C LEU A 176 -10.74 -7.51 -8.07
N LEU A 177 -10.23 -6.28 -8.18
CA LEU A 177 -9.15 -5.93 -9.09
C LEU A 177 -7.85 -5.76 -8.31
N ILE A 178 -6.75 -6.26 -8.89
CA ILE A 178 -5.43 -6.24 -8.27
C ILE A 178 -4.41 -5.79 -9.31
N ALA A 179 -3.77 -4.65 -9.07
CA ALA A 179 -2.58 -4.25 -9.81
C ALA A 179 -1.35 -4.89 -9.13
N SER A 180 -0.66 -5.77 -9.82
CA SER A 180 0.52 -6.47 -9.29
C SER A 180 1.74 -6.11 -10.12
N GLY A 181 2.42 -5.09 -9.65
CA GLY A 181 3.66 -4.62 -10.24
C GLY A 181 4.86 -4.95 -9.37
N GLY A 182 6.04 -4.85 -9.90
CA GLY A 182 7.26 -5.00 -9.13
C GLY A 182 7.67 -3.72 -8.46
N THR A 183 8.69 -3.84 -7.67
CA THR A 183 9.37 -2.69 -7.06
C THR A 183 9.96 -1.79 -8.13
N THR A 184 9.81 -0.48 -7.97
CA THR A 184 10.46 0.51 -8.81
C THR A 184 11.96 0.26 -8.92
N GLY A 185 12.46 0.14 -10.15
CA GLY A 185 13.88 -0.02 -10.43
C GLY A 185 14.42 -1.44 -10.42
N MET A 186 13.58 -2.46 -10.19
CA MET A 186 13.97 -3.85 -10.35
C MET A 186 13.09 -4.52 -11.39
N ALA A 187 13.69 -4.89 -12.52
CA ALA A 187 13.06 -5.84 -13.41
C ALA A 187 12.96 -7.19 -12.69
N PRO A 188 11.85 -7.93 -12.82
CA PRO A 188 11.77 -9.27 -12.28
C PRO A 188 12.92 -10.13 -12.81
N GLU A 189 13.49 -10.98 -11.96
CA GLU A 189 14.43 -11.99 -12.41
C GLU A 189 13.65 -13.07 -13.18
N GLY A 190 13.63 -12.97 -14.50
CA GLY A 190 12.97 -13.97 -15.35
C GLY A 190 12.08 -13.35 -16.42
N ASP A 191 11.28 -14.21 -17.06
CA ASP A 191 10.32 -13.85 -18.10
C ASP A 191 8.90 -13.60 -17.51
N GLU A 192 8.77 -13.39 -16.21
CA GLU A 192 7.49 -13.16 -15.54
C GLU A 192 7.03 -11.72 -15.76
N ALA A 193 5.93 -11.56 -16.46
CA ALA A 193 5.31 -10.26 -16.68
C ALA A 193 4.49 -9.84 -15.47
N HIS A 194 4.47 -8.55 -15.19
CA HIS A 194 3.53 -7.98 -14.24
C HIS A 194 2.14 -7.90 -14.87
N ALA A 195 1.11 -7.93 -14.05
CA ALA A 195 -0.25 -8.03 -14.54
C ALA A 195 -1.25 -7.30 -13.65
N ILE A 196 -2.40 -7.04 -14.25
CA ILE A 196 -3.61 -6.64 -13.54
C ILE A 196 -4.54 -7.83 -13.56
N PHE A 197 -5.04 -8.22 -12.41
CA PHE A 197 -5.92 -9.37 -12.24
C PHE A 197 -7.33 -8.91 -11.93
N ARG A 198 -8.32 -9.64 -12.48
CA ARG A 198 -9.68 -9.62 -12.00
C ARG A 198 -9.99 -10.95 -11.32
N VAL A 199 -10.47 -10.89 -10.11
CA VAL A 199 -10.74 -12.02 -9.22
C VAL A 199 -12.23 -12.06 -8.92
N ASP A 200 -12.80 -13.23 -8.74
CA ASP A 200 -14.15 -13.40 -8.24
C ASP A 200 -14.17 -13.04 -6.74
N ALA A 201 -14.91 -12.00 -6.38
CA ALA A 201 -15.02 -11.50 -5.02
C ALA A 201 -16.37 -11.82 -4.37
N ASP A 202 -17.31 -12.40 -5.13
CA ASP A 202 -18.60 -12.82 -4.61
C ASP A 202 -18.41 -13.97 -3.61
N ARG A 203 -18.65 -13.69 -2.34
CA ARG A 203 -18.47 -14.65 -1.25
C ARG A 203 -19.35 -15.90 -1.37
N ASP A 204 -20.47 -15.79 -2.06
CA ASP A 204 -21.42 -16.89 -2.28
C ASP A 204 -21.06 -17.70 -3.54
N SER A 205 -20.08 -17.26 -4.32
CA SER A 205 -19.60 -17.94 -5.51
C SER A 205 -18.74 -19.16 -5.18
N ASP A 206 -18.89 -20.23 -5.96
CA ASP A 206 -17.99 -21.39 -5.92
C ASP A 206 -16.55 -21.05 -6.36
N ALA A 207 -16.36 -19.91 -7.04
CA ALA A 207 -15.10 -19.41 -7.56
C ALA A 207 -14.48 -18.29 -6.71
N PHE A 208 -15.02 -18.00 -5.52
CA PHE A 208 -14.50 -16.96 -4.63
C PHE A 208 -12.97 -17.04 -4.45
N GLY A 209 -12.28 -15.94 -4.76
CA GLY A 209 -10.82 -15.84 -4.71
C GLY A 209 -10.10 -16.43 -5.92
N GLU A 210 -10.80 -16.88 -6.98
CA GLU A 210 -10.17 -17.35 -8.21
C GLU A 210 -9.97 -16.20 -9.22
N VAL A 211 -8.80 -16.18 -9.89
CA VAL A 211 -8.52 -15.23 -10.97
C VAL A 211 -9.41 -15.57 -12.17
N THR A 212 -10.23 -14.62 -12.59
CA THR A 212 -11.17 -14.77 -13.72
C THR A 212 -10.67 -14.14 -15.01
N ALA A 213 -9.78 -13.16 -14.94
CA ALA A 213 -9.16 -12.52 -16.09
C ALA A 213 -7.82 -11.86 -15.68
N GLU A 214 -6.96 -11.63 -16.69
CA GLU A 214 -5.63 -11.07 -16.51
C GLU A 214 -5.26 -10.19 -17.69
N ILE A 215 -4.57 -9.07 -17.43
CA ILE A 215 -3.97 -8.19 -18.44
C ILE A 215 -2.49 -8.06 -18.12
N GLU A 216 -1.63 -8.63 -18.98
CA GLU A 216 -0.18 -8.47 -18.87
C GLU A 216 0.23 -7.02 -19.17
N THR A 217 1.10 -6.42 -18.34
CA THR A 217 1.53 -5.02 -18.47
C THR A 217 3.03 -4.87 -18.76
N GLY A 218 3.83 -5.87 -18.53
CA GLY A 218 5.28 -5.84 -18.77
C GLY A 218 6.11 -6.10 -17.53
N TYR A 219 7.37 -5.67 -17.53
CA TYR A 219 8.35 -6.03 -16.50
C TYR A 219 8.31 -5.17 -15.22
N VAL A 220 7.86 -3.93 -15.28
CA VAL A 220 7.80 -3.00 -14.14
C VAL A 220 6.48 -2.27 -14.20
N GLY A 221 5.87 -1.99 -13.05
CA GLY A 221 4.48 -1.53 -12.98
C GLY A 221 3.53 -2.68 -13.31
N PRO A 222 2.22 -2.54 -13.15
CA PRO A 222 1.52 -1.42 -12.55
C PRO A 222 1.73 -1.38 -11.04
N CYS A 223 1.89 -0.18 -10.47
CA CYS A 223 2.09 -0.04 -9.03
C CYS A 223 0.78 -0.03 -8.27
N ASP A 224 -0.20 0.65 -8.80
CA ASP A 224 -1.47 0.90 -8.13
C ASP A 224 -2.61 1.06 -9.13
N MET A 225 -3.81 1.00 -8.60
CA MET A 225 -5.03 1.24 -9.35
C MET A 225 -6.14 1.73 -8.41
N THR A 226 -7.10 2.43 -8.97
CA THR A 226 -8.33 2.82 -8.29
C THR A 226 -9.53 2.60 -9.18
N LEU A 227 -10.69 2.26 -8.58
CA LEU A 227 -11.95 2.15 -9.31
C LEU A 227 -12.66 3.51 -9.38
N GLY A 228 -13.31 3.77 -10.49
CA GLY A 228 -14.38 4.76 -10.53
C GLY A 228 -15.55 4.31 -9.63
N PRO A 229 -16.36 5.26 -9.13
CA PRO A 229 -17.37 4.98 -8.09
C PRO A 229 -18.49 4.02 -8.52
N ASN A 230 -18.68 3.81 -9.81
CA ASN A 230 -19.67 2.86 -10.35
C ASN A 230 -19.08 1.46 -10.57
N GLY A 231 -17.76 1.29 -10.45
CA GLY A 231 -17.10 0.02 -10.74
C GLY A 231 -16.99 -0.35 -12.21
N ASP A 232 -17.41 0.54 -13.14
CA ASP A 232 -17.37 0.25 -14.59
C ASP A 232 -15.96 0.39 -15.16
N TYR A 233 -15.16 1.29 -14.59
CA TYR A 233 -13.79 1.60 -15.02
C TYR A 233 -12.80 1.55 -13.87
N ALA A 234 -11.56 1.19 -14.18
CA ALA A 234 -10.42 1.28 -13.29
C ALA A 234 -9.31 2.13 -13.93
N PHE A 235 -8.67 2.94 -13.11
CA PHE A 235 -7.52 3.77 -13.48
C PHE A 235 -6.27 3.14 -12.88
N VAL A 236 -5.30 2.83 -13.73
CA VAL A 236 -4.08 2.11 -13.36
C VAL A 236 -2.88 2.96 -13.69
N VAL A 237 -2.01 3.17 -12.73
CA VAL A 237 -0.76 3.89 -12.92
C VAL A 237 0.39 2.91 -13.14
N ASP A 238 1.23 3.22 -14.12
CA ASP A 238 2.30 2.33 -14.55
C ASP A 238 3.61 3.10 -14.70
N VAL A 239 4.52 2.89 -13.76
CA VAL A 239 5.82 3.58 -13.71
C VAL A 239 6.73 3.26 -14.87
N ALA A 240 6.63 2.05 -15.43
CA ALA A 240 7.48 1.64 -16.55
C ALA A 240 6.97 2.15 -17.89
N ASP A 241 5.67 2.33 -17.98
CA ASP A 241 5.00 2.86 -19.18
C ASP A 241 4.82 4.38 -19.13
N GLU A 242 5.13 4.99 -17.97
CA GLU A 242 5.01 6.44 -17.76
C GLU A 242 3.61 6.94 -18.11
N ALA A 243 2.59 6.19 -17.67
CA ALA A 243 1.22 6.32 -18.17
C ALA A 243 0.15 6.09 -17.11
N VAL A 244 -1.01 6.66 -17.38
CA VAL A 244 -2.29 6.28 -16.79
C VAL A 244 -3.04 5.44 -17.80
N ARG A 245 -3.43 4.22 -17.42
CA ARG A 245 -4.27 3.33 -18.21
C ARG A 245 -5.67 3.31 -17.67
N VAL A 246 -6.65 3.25 -18.55
CA VAL A 246 -8.04 3.03 -18.18
C VAL A 246 -8.48 1.66 -18.65
N LEU A 247 -9.06 0.92 -17.75
CA LEU A 247 -9.63 -0.40 -18.02
C LEU A 247 -11.14 -0.34 -17.88
N SER A 248 -11.85 -1.08 -18.73
CA SER A 248 -13.21 -1.50 -18.39
C SER A 248 -13.16 -2.75 -17.52
N VAL A 249 -14.07 -2.85 -16.57
CA VAL A 249 -14.13 -3.99 -15.64
C VAL A 249 -14.85 -5.18 -16.27
N ASP A 250 -15.93 -4.91 -17.02
CA ASP A 250 -16.64 -5.92 -17.80
C ASP A 250 -17.11 -5.32 -19.15
N PRO A 251 -16.54 -5.73 -20.31
CA PRO A 251 -15.46 -6.73 -20.48
C PRO A 251 -14.13 -6.22 -19.88
N PHE A 252 -13.28 -7.14 -19.39
CA PHE A 252 -12.00 -6.79 -18.78
C PHE A 252 -10.95 -6.53 -19.85
N GLU A 253 -10.79 -5.27 -20.23
CA GLU A 253 -9.88 -4.85 -21.29
C GLU A 253 -9.37 -3.41 -21.11
N THR A 254 -8.22 -3.11 -21.71
CA THR A 254 -7.70 -1.75 -21.78
C THR A 254 -8.55 -0.90 -22.73
N VAL A 255 -9.12 0.19 -22.24
CA VAL A 255 -9.91 1.15 -23.02
C VAL A 255 -9.02 2.20 -23.65
N THR A 256 -8.18 2.84 -22.82
CA THR A 256 -7.26 3.87 -23.27
C THR A 256 -5.98 3.88 -22.43
N ARG A 257 -4.97 4.57 -22.94
CA ARG A 257 -3.70 4.85 -22.29
C ARG A 257 -3.30 6.27 -22.62
N VAL A 258 -3.01 7.05 -21.62
CA VAL A 258 -2.51 8.43 -21.76
C VAL A 258 -1.17 8.58 -21.07
N ASP A 259 -0.29 9.39 -21.62
CA ASP A 259 0.99 9.69 -20.99
C ASP A 259 0.78 10.48 -19.69
N ALA A 260 1.62 10.24 -18.68
CA ALA A 260 1.49 10.81 -17.33
C ALA A 260 1.81 12.31 -17.23
N GLY A 261 1.80 13.02 -18.34
CA GLY A 261 1.99 14.46 -18.42
C GLY A 261 3.46 14.90 -18.61
N GLU A 262 3.70 16.19 -18.46
CA GLU A 262 5.03 16.76 -18.65
C GLU A 262 5.84 16.72 -17.35
N PRO A 263 7.11 16.29 -17.39
CA PRO A 263 7.93 16.23 -16.19
C PRO A 263 8.33 17.62 -15.70
N VAL A 264 8.46 17.77 -14.39
CA VAL A 264 8.96 19.00 -13.74
C VAL A 264 10.47 19.02 -13.61
N THR A 265 11.16 17.92 -13.89
CA THR A 265 12.61 17.77 -13.90
C THR A 265 13.13 17.43 -15.30
N GLU A 266 14.44 17.21 -15.46
CA GLU A 266 15.04 16.71 -16.72
C GLU A 266 14.73 15.21 -16.98
N GLY A 267 14.01 14.55 -16.05
CA GLY A 267 13.63 13.13 -16.15
C GLY A 267 12.27 12.91 -16.77
N ASN A 268 11.61 11.87 -16.31
CA ASN A 268 10.28 11.43 -16.72
C ASN A 268 9.29 11.59 -15.57
N VAL A 269 8.01 11.53 -15.87
CA VAL A 269 6.95 11.38 -14.89
C VAL A 269 6.75 9.90 -14.63
N LEU A 270 6.87 9.49 -13.38
CA LEU A 270 6.77 8.10 -12.94
C LEU A 270 5.55 7.95 -12.03
N PRO A 271 4.34 7.76 -12.58
CA PRO A 271 3.13 7.63 -11.79
C PRO A 271 3.14 6.31 -11.03
N PHE A 272 2.91 6.33 -9.71
CA PHE A 272 3.02 5.11 -8.91
C PHE A 272 1.82 4.83 -8.00
N MET A 273 1.07 5.84 -7.57
CA MET A 273 -0.17 5.67 -6.82
C MET A 273 -1.26 6.55 -7.42
N CYS A 274 -2.53 6.21 -7.19
CA CYS A 274 -3.64 7.01 -7.66
C CYS A 274 -4.91 6.80 -6.84
N THR A 275 -5.73 7.85 -6.78
CA THR A 275 -7.00 7.83 -6.03
C THR A 275 -8.08 8.59 -6.80
N ALA A 276 -9.20 7.92 -7.13
CA ALA A 276 -10.35 8.54 -7.75
C ALA A 276 -11.25 9.25 -6.74
N SER A 277 -11.89 10.33 -7.14
CA SER A 277 -12.90 11.01 -6.32
C SER A 277 -14.19 10.18 -6.18
N PHE A 278 -14.95 10.44 -5.11
CA PHE A 278 -16.19 9.73 -4.82
C PHE A 278 -17.29 9.92 -5.86
N ASP A 279 -17.23 10.96 -6.65
CA ASP A 279 -18.17 11.22 -7.75
C ASP A 279 -17.65 10.82 -9.13
N GLY A 280 -16.35 10.43 -9.21
CA GLY A 280 -15.70 10.01 -10.45
C GLY A 280 -15.37 11.17 -11.39
N GLU A 281 -15.30 12.39 -10.89
CA GLU A 281 -14.91 13.54 -11.71
C GLU A 281 -13.39 13.77 -11.71
N LEU A 282 -12.70 13.41 -10.62
CA LEU A 282 -11.27 13.65 -10.43
C LEU A 282 -10.49 12.34 -10.17
N LEU A 283 -9.24 12.33 -10.64
CA LEU A 283 -8.22 11.36 -10.26
C LEU A 283 -6.99 12.12 -9.79
N LEU A 284 -6.51 11.77 -8.61
CA LEU A 284 -5.20 12.17 -8.11
C LEU A 284 -4.18 11.14 -8.52
N VAL A 285 -2.98 11.59 -8.90
CA VAL A 285 -1.87 10.70 -9.26
C VAL A 285 -0.59 11.21 -8.62
N GLU A 286 -0.04 10.39 -7.74
CA GLU A 286 1.27 10.62 -7.13
C GLU A 286 2.37 10.23 -8.10
N ASN A 287 3.27 11.16 -8.37
CA ASN A 287 4.36 10.95 -9.29
C ASN A 287 5.72 11.04 -8.60
N GLY A 288 6.60 10.09 -8.93
CA GLY A 288 8.02 10.31 -8.86
C GLY A 288 8.47 11.08 -10.10
N GLU A 289 9.26 12.13 -9.89
CA GLU A 289 9.86 12.88 -11.00
C GLU A 289 11.35 12.49 -11.09
N GLY A 290 11.79 12.05 -12.26
CA GLY A 290 13.17 11.63 -12.43
C GLY A 290 13.35 10.50 -13.44
N THR A 291 14.24 9.54 -13.14
CA THR A 291 14.49 8.37 -13.98
C THR A 291 14.18 7.09 -13.21
N LEU A 292 13.52 6.15 -13.88
CA LEU A 292 13.29 4.82 -13.32
C LEU A 292 14.63 4.16 -12.94
N GLY A 293 14.71 3.62 -11.72
CA GLY A 293 15.94 3.09 -11.17
C GLY A 293 16.95 4.13 -10.64
N GLY A 294 16.67 5.43 -10.85
CA GLY A 294 17.44 6.55 -10.34
C GLY A 294 18.73 6.84 -11.13
N ASP A 295 18.90 8.07 -11.55
CA ASP A 295 20.15 8.61 -12.07
C ASP A 295 20.61 9.69 -11.07
N PRO A 296 21.79 9.59 -10.45
CA PRO A 296 22.25 10.59 -9.49
C PRO A 296 22.48 11.98 -10.11
N GLU A 297 22.52 12.09 -11.42
CA GLU A 297 22.65 13.37 -12.15
C GLU A 297 21.27 14.02 -12.40
N VAL A 298 20.15 13.26 -12.28
CA VAL A 298 18.78 13.76 -12.41
C VAL A 298 18.17 13.87 -11.02
N PRO A 299 17.81 15.07 -10.57
CA PRO A 299 17.13 15.24 -9.27
C PRO A 299 15.86 14.42 -9.21
N ARG A 300 15.64 13.73 -8.09
CA ARG A 300 14.36 13.11 -7.77
C ARG A 300 13.52 14.13 -7.04
N GLU A 301 12.34 14.34 -7.55
CA GLU A 301 11.30 15.14 -6.93
C GLU A 301 10.00 14.35 -6.93
N GLY A 302 8.99 14.81 -6.23
CA GLY A 302 7.66 14.29 -6.29
C GLY A 302 6.71 15.38 -6.78
N SER A 303 5.64 14.98 -7.40
CA SER A 303 4.52 15.85 -7.75
C SER A 303 3.19 15.15 -7.53
N GLU A 304 2.13 15.94 -7.48
CA GLU A 304 0.75 15.48 -7.45
C GLU A 304 0.03 15.99 -8.66
N SER A 305 -0.44 15.09 -9.51
CA SER A 305 -1.23 15.45 -10.68
C SER A 305 -2.72 15.31 -10.39
N VAL A 306 -3.50 16.29 -10.85
CA VAL A 306 -4.96 16.27 -10.79
C VAL A 306 -5.48 16.07 -12.21
N TRP A 307 -6.28 15.06 -12.39
CA TRP A 307 -6.87 14.68 -13.68
C TRP A 307 -8.37 14.83 -13.66
N ASP A 308 -8.95 15.32 -14.76
CA ASP A 308 -10.39 15.22 -15.05
C ASP A 308 -10.66 13.83 -15.65
N ILE A 309 -11.49 13.04 -14.98
CA ILE A 309 -11.89 11.70 -15.40
C ILE A 309 -13.42 11.61 -15.60
N SER A 310 -14.11 12.73 -15.71
CA SER A 310 -15.57 12.77 -15.97
C SER A 310 -15.96 12.07 -17.28
N ASP A 311 -15.02 12.02 -18.25
CA ASP A 311 -15.05 11.11 -19.39
C ASP A 311 -13.90 10.09 -19.22
N PRO A 312 -14.15 8.91 -18.64
CA PRO A 312 -13.10 7.96 -18.32
C PRO A 312 -12.38 7.40 -19.55
N GLU A 313 -12.95 7.50 -20.73
CA GLU A 313 -12.27 7.10 -21.97
C GLU A 313 -11.26 8.14 -22.48
N ASN A 314 -11.33 9.38 -21.96
CA ASN A 314 -10.48 10.50 -22.34
C ASN A 314 -10.02 11.31 -21.12
N PRO A 315 -9.26 10.71 -20.18
CA PRO A 315 -8.77 11.44 -19.01
C PRO A 315 -7.77 12.53 -19.41
N GLU A 316 -7.84 13.68 -18.76
CA GLU A 316 -7.00 14.84 -19.03
C GLU A 316 -6.32 15.34 -17.73
N GLU A 317 -4.99 15.53 -17.72
CA GLU A 317 -4.30 16.21 -16.63
C GLU A 317 -4.71 17.70 -16.64
N ILE A 318 -5.34 18.18 -15.58
CA ILE A 318 -5.83 19.56 -15.46
C ILE A 318 -4.95 20.44 -14.58
N ALA A 319 -4.17 19.83 -13.68
CA ALA A 319 -3.21 20.50 -12.81
C ALA A 319 -2.10 19.56 -12.34
N LYS A 320 -0.99 20.17 -11.94
CA LYS A 320 0.11 19.48 -11.28
C LYS A 320 0.65 20.37 -10.15
N VAL A 321 0.66 19.85 -8.93
CA VAL A 321 1.20 20.52 -7.75
C VAL A 321 2.60 20.01 -7.49
N THR A 322 3.55 20.95 -7.39
CA THR A 322 4.98 20.67 -7.36
C THR A 322 5.64 21.37 -6.17
N ARG A 323 6.94 21.16 -6.02
CA ARG A 323 7.75 21.88 -5.04
C ARG A 323 7.72 23.40 -5.23
N ASP A 324 7.61 23.88 -6.46
CA ASP A 324 7.53 25.32 -6.76
C ASP A 324 6.20 25.92 -6.30
N ASP A 325 5.16 25.10 -6.15
CA ASP A 325 3.85 25.47 -5.61
C ASP A 325 3.78 25.32 -4.09
N GLY A 326 4.86 24.87 -3.45
CA GLY A 326 4.97 24.75 -2.01
C GLY A 326 4.84 23.32 -1.47
N LEU A 327 4.74 22.29 -2.32
CA LEU A 327 4.73 20.90 -1.90
C LEU A 327 6.05 20.57 -1.15
N PRO A 328 6.00 20.16 0.14
CA PRO A 328 7.22 20.04 0.95
C PRO A 328 8.06 18.81 0.62
N GLY A 329 7.45 17.76 0.07
CA GLY A 329 8.07 16.49 -0.27
C GLY A 329 7.23 15.69 -1.25
N ALA A 330 7.72 14.52 -1.66
CA ALA A 330 6.96 13.62 -2.51
C ALA A 330 5.82 12.96 -1.72
N PRO A 331 4.56 13.08 -2.15
CA PRO A 331 3.47 12.33 -1.55
C PRO A 331 3.61 10.83 -1.89
N ILE A 332 3.20 9.98 -0.98
CA ILE A 332 3.16 8.53 -1.22
C ILE A 332 1.79 8.11 -1.72
N THR A 333 0.74 8.56 -1.05
CA THR A 333 -0.64 8.39 -1.47
C THR A 333 -1.44 9.63 -1.17
N SER A 334 -2.65 9.69 -1.65
CA SER A 334 -3.57 10.79 -1.39
C SER A 334 -5.01 10.30 -1.18
N GLU A 335 -5.83 11.20 -0.68
CA GLU A 335 -7.27 11.02 -0.55
C GLU A 335 -8.00 12.27 -1.05
N VAL A 336 -9.01 12.08 -1.89
CA VAL A 336 -9.89 13.19 -2.31
C VAL A 336 -10.97 13.41 -1.26
N ALA A 337 -11.21 14.67 -0.90
CA ALA A 337 -12.34 15.00 -0.03
C ALA A 337 -13.67 14.62 -0.67
N PRO A 338 -14.67 14.17 0.11
CA PRO A 338 -15.95 13.72 -0.43
C PRO A 338 -16.74 14.77 -1.22
N ASP A 339 -16.42 16.04 -1.05
CA ASP A 339 -17.02 17.18 -1.75
C ASP A 339 -16.12 17.78 -2.85
N ASN A 340 -15.00 17.09 -3.15
CA ASN A 340 -13.96 17.53 -4.10
C ASN A 340 -13.32 18.90 -3.78
N SER A 341 -13.48 19.41 -2.56
CA SER A 341 -12.90 20.70 -2.20
C SER A 341 -11.42 20.65 -1.88
N ALA A 342 -10.89 19.47 -1.53
CA ALA A 342 -9.50 19.31 -1.15
C ALA A 342 -8.96 17.92 -1.49
N ALA A 343 -7.63 17.84 -1.69
CA ALA A 343 -6.85 16.61 -1.63
C ALA A 343 -6.01 16.60 -0.36
N TYR A 344 -5.88 15.44 0.26
CA TYR A 344 -5.05 15.19 1.42
C TYR A 344 -3.88 14.28 1.01
N LEU A 345 -2.68 14.83 1.00
CA LEU A 345 -1.46 14.16 0.51
C LEU A 345 -0.65 13.63 1.68
N PHE A 346 -0.36 12.33 1.71
CA PHE A 346 0.46 11.75 2.78
C PHE A 346 1.93 11.84 2.40
N ILE A 347 2.66 12.72 3.11
CA ILE A 347 4.06 13.07 2.81
C ILE A 347 4.93 12.61 3.98
N PRO A 348 5.69 11.52 3.84
CA PRO A 348 6.47 10.95 4.93
C PRO A 348 7.40 11.96 5.59
N GLY A 349 7.32 12.07 6.91
CA GLY A 349 8.15 12.97 7.71
C GLY A 349 7.75 14.45 7.68
N GLU A 350 6.80 14.85 6.82
CA GLU A 350 6.31 16.22 6.71
C GLU A 350 4.88 16.38 7.28
N GLY A 351 4.08 15.33 7.23
CA GLY A 351 2.68 15.33 7.66
C GLY A 351 1.71 15.13 6.52
N VAL A 352 0.49 15.68 6.64
CA VAL A 352 -0.55 15.60 5.61
C VAL A 352 -0.67 16.94 4.89
N GLY A 353 -0.26 16.97 3.63
CA GLY A 353 -0.46 18.13 2.76
C GLY A 353 -1.92 18.31 2.40
N VAL A 354 -2.36 19.54 2.27
CA VAL A 354 -3.71 19.87 1.79
C VAL A 354 -3.59 20.69 0.52
N VAL A 355 -4.22 20.22 -0.55
CA VAL A 355 -4.35 20.93 -1.81
C VAL A 355 -5.80 21.42 -1.93
N ASP A 356 -5.97 22.68 -2.26
CA ASP A 356 -7.27 23.24 -2.65
C ASP A 356 -7.56 22.86 -4.09
N LEU A 357 -8.53 21.98 -4.32
CA LEU A 357 -8.84 21.46 -5.66
C LEU A 357 -9.65 22.42 -6.53
N GLU A 358 -10.29 23.45 -5.95
CA GLU A 358 -10.93 24.51 -6.74
C GLU A 358 -9.86 25.44 -7.35
N ALA A 359 -8.83 25.77 -6.56
CA ALA A 359 -7.72 26.62 -7.00
C ALA A 359 -6.60 25.82 -7.66
N ASN A 360 -6.50 24.52 -7.42
CA ASN A 360 -5.36 23.65 -7.74
C ASN A 360 -4.04 24.18 -7.15
N GLU A 361 -4.11 24.61 -5.89
CA GLU A 361 -2.96 25.19 -5.19
C GLU A 361 -2.69 24.43 -3.88
N TYR A 362 -1.41 24.26 -3.52
CA TYR A 362 -1.02 23.76 -2.21
C TYR A 362 -1.40 24.76 -1.12
N ALA A 363 -2.24 24.35 -0.17
CA ALA A 363 -2.78 25.24 0.83
C ALA A 363 -1.97 25.24 2.13
N THR A 364 -1.68 24.06 2.70
CA THR A 364 -1.02 23.92 4.00
C THR A 364 -0.55 22.49 4.23
N THR A 365 0.21 22.28 5.32
CA THR A 365 0.50 20.96 5.88
C THR A 365 -0.15 20.84 7.27
N LEU A 366 -0.82 19.73 7.54
CA LEU A 366 -1.33 19.37 8.85
C LEU A 366 -0.30 18.51 9.58
N ASP A 367 0.05 18.92 10.79
CA ASP A 367 0.92 18.14 11.68
C ASP A 367 0.09 17.02 12.33
N VAL A 368 0.35 15.78 11.94
CA VAL A 368 -0.30 14.57 12.47
C VAL A 368 0.50 13.90 13.59
N GLY A 369 1.62 14.49 13.98
CA GLY A 369 2.45 14.02 15.09
C GLY A 369 3.48 12.96 14.72
N GLY A 370 3.74 12.73 13.42
CA GLY A 370 4.73 11.79 12.93
C GLY A 370 4.58 11.46 11.44
N SER A 371 5.16 10.35 11.01
CA SER A 371 5.17 9.93 9.62
C SER A 371 3.93 9.09 9.27
N SER A 372 3.31 9.41 8.13
CA SER A 372 2.19 8.66 7.56
C SER A 372 2.40 8.48 6.07
N ILE A 373 1.90 7.37 5.54
CA ILE A 373 1.94 7.07 4.10
C ILE A 373 0.56 6.84 3.49
N ALA A 374 -0.48 6.74 4.32
CA ALA A 374 -1.84 6.48 3.87
C ALA A 374 -2.84 6.99 4.90
N GLY A 375 -4.09 7.10 4.50
CA GLY A 375 -5.23 7.37 5.36
C GLY A 375 -6.49 6.76 4.79
N ALA A 376 -7.59 6.86 5.51
CA ALA A 376 -8.89 6.40 5.05
C ALA A 376 -10.01 7.26 5.61
N TRP A 377 -11.00 7.53 4.79
CA TRP A 377 -12.22 8.20 5.23
C TRP A 377 -13.04 7.30 6.15
N GLY A 378 -13.57 7.86 7.21
CA GLY A 378 -14.54 7.16 8.06
C GLY A 378 -15.83 6.85 7.29
N PRO A 379 -16.69 5.93 7.81
CA PRO A 379 -17.89 5.48 7.10
C PRO A 379 -18.86 6.60 6.71
N ASN A 380 -18.92 7.67 7.49
CA ASN A 380 -19.74 8.86 7.21
C ASN A 380 -19.04 9.92 6.37
N ARG A 381 -17.75 9.69 6.04
CA ARG A 381 -16.92 10.59 5.20
C ARG A 381 -16.75 12.02 5.74
N GLU A 382 -16.91 12.21 7.04
CA GLU A 382 -16.69 13.50 7.70
C GLU A 382 -15.27 13.65 8.23
N LYS A 383 -14.64 12.50 8.58
CA LYS A 383 -13.32 12.45 9.19
C LYS A 383 -12.39 11.55 8.39
N LEU A 384 -11.13 11.97 8.28
CA LEU A 384 -10.04 11.19 7.69
C LEU A 384 -9.16 10.63 8.82
N TYR A 385 -8.99 9.32 8.85
CA TYR A 385 -8.19 8.60 9.82
C TYR A 385 -6.81 8.32 9.23
N VAL A 386 -5.78 8.81 9.88
CA VAL A 386 -4.40 8.80 9.38
C VAL A 386 -3.52 8.00 10.33
N PRO A 387 -3.12 6.76 9.96
CA PRO A 387 -2.14 5.99 10.72
C PRO A 387 -0.80 6.71 10.77
N VAL A 388 -0.22 6.87 11.97
CA VAL A 388 1.07 7.54 12.20
C VAL A 388 2.06 6.50 12.72
N GLN A 389 2.91 6.02 11.81
CA GLN A 389 3.71 4.81 12.00
C GLN A 389 4.68 4.88 13.18
N ASP A 390 5.44 5.95 13.28
CA ASP A 390 6.49 6.14 14.29
C ASP A 390 5.96 6.60 15.65
N ALA A 391 4.67 6.97 15.72
CA ALA A 391 4.00 7.37 16.94
C ALA A 391 3.05 6.31 17.52
N ASN A 392 2.79 5.20 16.80
CA ASN A 392 1.85 4.15 17.21
C ASN A 392 0.44 4.72 17.53
N GLN A 393 -0.03 5.59 16.65
CA GLN A 393 -1.31 6.27 16.83
C GLN A 393 -2.00 6.49 15.48
N VAL A 394 -3.26 6.90 15.57
CA VAL A 394 -4.06 7.37 14.43
C VAL A 394 -4.45 8.81 14.70
N ALA A 395 -4.07 9.72 13.83
CA ALA A 395 -4.57 11.07 13.85
C ALA A 395 -5.93 11.12 13.13
N VAL A 396 -6.88 11.87 13.69
CA VAL A 396 -8.22 12.06 13.13
C VAL A 396 -8.33 13.49 12.66
N ILE A 397 -8.50 13.68 11.35
CA ILE A 397 -8.66 14.99 10.73
C ILE A 397 -10.15 15.20 10.46
N ASP A 398 -10.70 16.28 11.00
CA ASP A 398 -12.04 16.77 10.62
C ASP A 398 -11.92 17.54 9.31
N HIS A 399 -12.69 17.10 8.29
CA HIS A 399 -12.62 17.70 6.98
C HIS A 399 -13.16 19.15 6.95
N ALA A 400 -14.25 19.41 7.64
CA ALA A 400 -14.87 20.73 7.61
C ALA A 400 -14.03 21.79 8.33
N GLU A 401 -13.32 21.38 9.40
CA GLU A 401 -12.40 22.25 10.16
C GLU A 401 -10.99 22.25 9.55
N ARG A 402 -10.62 21.22 8.78
CA ARG A 402 -9.28 20.96 8.23
C ARG A 402 -8.20 20.98 9.33
N GLU A 403 -8.52 20.34 10.44
CA GLU A 403 -7.66 20.26 11.63
C GLU A 403 -7.65 18.84 12.21
N VAL A 404 -6.55 18.48 12.90
CA VAL A 404 -6.48 17.25 13.69
C VAL A 404 -7.31 17.46 14.95
N VAL A 405 -8.41 16.72 15.09
CA VAL A 405 -9.38 16.86 16.18
C VAL A 405 -9.20 15.80 17.27
N ALA A 406 -8.60 14.66 16.95
CA ALA A 406 -8.34 13.58 17.89
C ALA A 406 -7.07 12.82 17.52
N THR A 407 -6.55 12.09 18.51
CA THR A 407 -5.47 11.10 18.34
C THR A 407 -5.85 9.86 19.12
N VAL A 408 -5.83 8.71 18.45
CA VAL A 408 -6.22 7.42 19.01
C VAL A 408 -4.98 6.53 19.09
N GLU A 409 -4.75 5.88 20.25
CA GLU A 409 -3.68 4.88 20.37
C GLU A 409 -3.96 3.68 19.45
N ALA A 410 -2.91 3.16 18.83
CA ALA A 410 -2.98 1.98 17.95
C ALA A 410 -1.91 0.96 18.36
N GLY A 411 -1.83 -0.17 17.65
CA GLY A 411 -0.72 -1.12 17.77
C GLY A 411 0.58 -0.57 17.18
N GLU A 412 1.60 -1.40 17.08
CA GLU A 412 2.93 -1.00 16.64
C GLU A 412 2.97 -0.74 15.13
N ALA A 413 3.53 0.40 14.73
CA ALA A 413 3.67 0.84 13.34
C ALA A 413 2.36 0.71 12.51
N PRO A 414 1.28 1.43 12.89
CA PRO A 414 0.04 1.43 12.10
C PRO A 414 0.32 2.03 10.73
N THR A 415 -0.18 1.38 9.67
CA THR A 415 0.15 1.76 8.30
C THR A 415 -1.07 1.92 7.42
N GLY A 416 -1.90 0.90 7.28
CA GLY A 416 -3.11 0.92 6.47
C GLY A 416 -4.37 1.12 7.30
N ALA A 417 -5.41 1.66 6.69
CA ALA A 417 -6.71 1.80 7.31
C ALA A 417 -7.83 1.52 6.30
N VAL A 418 -8.97 1.06 6.78
CA VAL A 418 -10.19 0.90 5.99
C VAL A 418 -11.42 1.09 6.87
N ALA A 419 -12.42 1.78 6.36
CA ALA A 419 -13.69 1.97 7.04
C ALA A 419 -14.60 0.75 6.93
N GLY A 420 -15.48 0.58 7.89
CA GLY A 420 -16.52 -0.43 7.88
C GLY A 420 -17.70 -0.10 8.77
N THR A 421 -18.77 -0.86 8.59
CA THR A 421 -20.00 -0.74 9.40
C THR A 421 -20.26 -2.00 10.22
N VAL A 422 -19.37 -2.97 10.14
CA VAL A 422 -19.44 -4.25 10.86
C VAL A 422 -18.21 -4.38 11.77
N ARG A 423 -18.36 -4.97 12.93
CA ARG A 423 -17.26 -5.17 13.90
C ARG A 423 -16.93 -6.65 14.08
N PRO A 424 -15.65 -6.97 14.34
CA PRO A 424 -15.28 -8.32 14.73
C PRO A 424 -16.03 -8.77 15.99
N GLU A 425 -16.38 -10.03 16.04
CA GLU A 425 -16.99 -10.65 17.23
C GLU A 425 -16.00 -10.64 18.40
N GLU A 426 -16.46 -10.34 19.61
CA GLU A 426 -15.61 -10.34 20.82
C GLU A 426 -14.92 -11.69 21.05
N ASP A 427 -15.59 -12.79 20.74
CA ASP A 427 -15.05 -14.13 20.86
C ASP A 427 -13.96 -14.43 19.82
N ALA A 428 -14.03 -13.87 18.62
CA ALA A 428 -13.02 -14.01 17.59
C ALA A 428 -11.71 -13.38 18.02
N VAL A 429 -11.76 -12.18 18.57
CA VAL A 429 -10.59 -11.46 19.08
C VAL A 429 -9.95 -12.20 20.25
N SER A 430 -10.74 -12.62 21.23
CA SER A 430 -10.23 -13.26 22.45
C SER A 430 -9.73 -14.68 22.22
N SER A 431 -10.37 -15.46 21.35
CA SER A 431 -9.98 -16.84 21.07
C SER A 431 -8.67 -16.94 20.28
N LEU A 432 -8.46 -16.04 19.34
CA LEU A 432 -7.23 -15.98 18.57
C LEU A 432 -6.02 -15.60 19.45
N GLN A 433 -6.16 -14.58 20.29
CA GLN A 433 -5.14 -14.20 21.26
C GLN A 433 -4.78 -15.31 22.23
N ALA A 434 -5.80 -16.00 22.78
CA ALA A 434 -5.60 -17.12 23.68
C ALA A 434 -4.91 -18.31 22.99
N SER A 435 -5.27 -18.59 21.74
CA SER A 435 -4.67 -19.67 20.97
C SER A 435 -3.19 -19.42 20.69
N LEU A 436 -2.83 -18.20 20.33
CA LEU A 436 -1.46 -17.81 20.03
C LEU A 436 -0.60 -17.75 21.29
N ALA A 437 -1.12 -17.25 22.40
CA ALA A 437 -0.46 -17.29 23.70
C ALA A 437 -0.19 -18.73 24.16
N SER A 438 -1.12 -19.64 23.90
CA SER A 438 -0.98 -21.07 24.26
C SER A 438 0.10 -21.77 23.43
N LEU A 439 0.39 -21.30 22.22
CA LEU A 439 1.44 -21.81 21.35
C LEU A 439 2.83 -21.26 21.71
N GLY A 440 2.92 -20.36 22.72
CA GLY A 440 4.18 -19.73 23.11
C GLY A 440 4.77 -18.83 22.03
N ILE A 441 3.95 -18.41 21.09
CA ILE A 441 4.32 -17.39 20.11
C ILE A 441 4.39 -16.08 20.87
N ALA A 442 5.57 -15.77 21.38
CA ALA A 442 5.88 -14.44 21.83
C ALA A 442 5.90 -13.55 20.59
N PHE A 443 5.09 -12.49 20.62
CA PHE A 443 5.13 -11.43 19.63
C PHE A 443 6.46 -10.69 19.84
N GLY A 444 7.54 -11.22 19.28
CA GLY A 444 8.88 -10.66 19.38
C GLY A 444 9.27 -10.09 18.05
N GLU A 445 9.72 -8.85 18.11
CA GLU A 445 10.50 -8.09 17.13
C GLU A 445 10.70 -8.83 15.78
N MET A 446 9.81 -8.61 14.85
CA MET A 446 10.08 -8.82 13.44
C MET A 446 10.28 -7.44 12.85
N GLU A 447 11.46 -7.23 12.29
CA GLU A 447 11.79 -5.98 11.60
C GLU A 447 10.70 -5.69 10.57
N ALA A 448 9.88 -4.69 10.89
CA ALA A 448 8.96 -4.06 9.97
C ALA A 448 9.80 -3.20 9.01
N SER A 449 10.45 -3.84 8.03
CA SER A 449 11.36 -3.16 7.11
C SER A 449 10.69 -2.80 5.77
N TRP A 450 9.37 -2.66 5.73
CA TRP A 450 8.68 -2.54 4.45
C TRP A 450 8.55 -1.11 3.92
N CYS A 451 8.60 -0.08 4.75
CA CYS A 451 8.40 1.29 4.31
C CYS A 451 9.29 2.34 4.97
N MET A 452 10.44 1.97 5.52
CA MET A 452 11.34 2.91 6.18
C MET A 452 12.62 3.23 5.42
N ASP A 453 12.93 2.49 4.38
CA ASP A 453 14.05 2.76 3.48
C ASP A 453 13.53 3.17 2.10
N ASP A 454 14.23 4.03 1.41
CA ASP A 454 13.96 4.72 0.12
C ASP A 454 13.41 3.85 -1.05
N HIS A 455 12.79 2.70 -0.81
CA HIS A 455 12.45 1.70 -1.81
C HIS A 455 11.05 1.07 -1.68
N CYS A 456 10.15 1.68 -0.94
CA CYS A 456 8.81 1.12 -0.69
C CYS A 456 7.73 1.63 -1.66
N TYR A 457 7.99 1.56 -2.93
CA TYR A 457 6.97 1.88 -3.93
C TYR A 457 6.68 0.60 -4.71
N CYS A 458 5.55 -0.01 -4.52
CA CYS A 458 5.15 -1.27 -5.14
C CYS A 458 5.86 -2.52 -4.55
N GLY A 459 5.40 -2.99 -3.41
CA GLY A 459 5.64 -4.32 -2.84
C GLY A 459 6.98 -4.58 -2.22
#